data_daed6ec0790e01c3d59910dff851f629
#
_entry.id   daed6ec0790e01c3d59910dff851f629
#
_cell.length_a   1.000
_cell.length_b   1.000
_cell.length_c   1.000
_cell.angle_alpha   90.00
_cell.angle_beta   90.00
_cell.angle_gamma   90.00
#
_symmetry.space_group_name_H-M   'P 1'
#
loop_
_entity.id
_entity.type
_entity.pdbx_description
1 polymer ?
#
loop_
_entity_poly.entity_id
_entity_poly.type
_entity_poly.pdbx_seq_one_letter_code
_entity_poly.pdbx_strand_id
1 'polypeptide(L)'
;GRGVFVCISPWNFPLAIFLGQVCAALAAGNSVIAKPAEQTSLVGHAAVKLLHEAGVPADVVQFVPGDGATVGAALTADARVAGVAFTGSTETARAINRALAAREDAAIAVLIAETGGQNALIADSSALPEQLVKDAIASAFTSAGQRCSAARVLFVQDDIADKVMTMLAGAMAELKVGDPGLLATDVGPVIDADALELLDAHAQRMDREARHIATVALGEAAAHGTFFAPRAYELQSLSQLQREVFGPVLHVIRWKADQLDAVIAQVNATGYGLTLGVHSRIDETVERIVSRVKVGNVYVNRN
;
A
#
# COMPACT_ATOMS: atom_id res chain seq x y z
N GLY A 1 20.85 -4.46 -22.55
CA GLY A 1 19.81 -3.45 -22.28
C GLY A 1 18.86 -3.27 -23.45
N ARG A 2 17.71 -2.68 -23.17
CA ARG A 2 16.70 -2.35 -24.19
C ARG A 2 16.75 -0.87 -24.60
N GLY A 3 17.43 -0.02 -23.82
CA GLY A 3 17.56 1.39 -24.03
C GLY A 3 17.29 2.21 -22.76
N VAL A 4 16.60 3.35 -22.90
CA VAL A 4 16.28 4.25 -21.79
C VAL A 4 15.06 3.74 -21.02
N PHE A 5 15.21 3.51 -19.71
CA PHE A 5 14.13 3.22 -18.79
C PHE A 5 13.82 4.44 -17.92
N VAL A 6 12.55 4.76 -17.79
CA VAL A 6 12.07 5.75 -16.82
C VAL A 6 11.63 5.00 -15.56
N CYS A 7 12.28 5.28 -14.44
CA CYS A 7 11.93 4.72 -13.12
C CYS A 7 11.15 5.77 -12.33
N ILE A 8 9.86 5.53 -12.10
CA ILE A 8 8.95 6.44 -11.38
C ILE A 8 8.57 5.78 -10.07
N SER A 9 9.07 6.32 -8.96
CA SER A 9 8.91 5.73 -7.63
C SER A 9 7.89 6.48 -6.76
N PRO A 10 7.27 5.80 -5.78
CA PRO A 10 6.35 6.42 -4.86
C PRO A 10 7.08 7.11 -3.69
N TRP A 11 6.33 7.89 -2.92
CA TRP A 11 6.85 8.61 -1.74
C TRP A 11 6.96 7.73 -0.49
N ASN A 12 6.19 6.66 -0.37
CA ASN A 12 6.08 5.87 0.87
C ASN A 12 7.25 4.90 1.12
N PHE A 13 8.05 4.58 0.10
CA PHE A 13 9.34 3.88 0.19
C PHE A 13 10.39 4.63 -0.64
N PRO A 14 10.76 5.84 -0.21
CA PRO A 14 11.49 6.79 -1.05
C PRO A 14 12.90 6.37 -1.42
N LEU A 15 13.51 5.48 -0.64
CA LEU A 15 14.83 4.93 -0.92
C LEU A 15 14.74 3.52 -1.51
N ALA A 16 14.03 2.60 -0.84
CA ALA A 16 14.06 1.19 -1.17
C ALA A 16 13.44 0.91 -2.56
N ILE A 17 12.23 1.41 -2.84
CA ILE A 17 11.58 1.20 -4.14
C ILE A 17 12.31 2.01 -5.21
N PHE A 18 12.70 3.26 -4.93
CA PHE A 18 13.46 4.08 -5.87
C PHE A 18 14.74 3.38 -6.34
N LEU A 19 15.60 2.98 -5.40
CA LEU A 19 16.84 2.26 -5.73
C LEU A 19 16.57 0.89 -6.34
N GLY A 20 15.55 0.17 -5.88
CA GLY A 20 15.18 -1.12 -6.45
C GLY A 20 14.89 -1.04 -7.94
N GLN A 21 14.10 -0.06 -8.37
CA GLN A 21 13.80 0.16 -9.79
C GLN A 21 15.04 0.61 -10.57
N VAL A 22 15.78 1.60 -10.07
CA VAL A 22 16.95 2.17 -10.73
C VAL A 22 18.04 1.11 -10.89
N CYS A 23 18.42 0.43 -9.81
CA CYS A 23 19.49 -0.57 -9.84
C CYS A 23 19.12 -1.81 -10.67
N ALA A 24 17.86 -2.25 -10.64
CA ALA A 24 17.41 -3.36 -11.48
C ALA A 24 17.49 -3.02 -12.97
N ALA A 25 17.08 -1.82 -13.36
CA ALA A 25 17.20 -1.36 -14.75
C ALA A 25 18.66 -1.24 -15.20
N LEU A 26 19.54 -0.71 -14.34
CA LEU A 26 20.98 -0.62 -14.58
C LEU A 26 21.64 -2.00 -14.72
N ALA A 27 21.34 -2.92 -13.79
CA ALA A 27 21.87 -4.28 -13.81
C ALA A 27 21.48 -5.06 -15.08
N ALA A 28 20.30 -4.72 -15.65
CA ALA A 28 19.84 -5.23 -16.94
C ALA A 28 20.50 -4.51 -18.17
N GLY A 29 21.46 -3.59 -17.94
CA GLY A 29 22.21 -2.90 -18.99
C GLY A 29 21.46 -1.74 -19.65
N ASN A 30 20.46 -1.15 -18.98
CA ASN A 30 19.74 0.02 -19.47
C ASN A 30 20.34 1.31 -18.91
N SER A 31 20.14 2.43 -19.61
CA SER A 31 20.26 3.75 -19.01
C SER A 31 18.95 4.15 -18.33
N VAL A 32 19.03 5.00 -17.30
CA VAL A 32 17.90 5.28 -16.41
C VAL A 32 17.65 6.76 -16.27
N ILE A 33 16.39 7.15 -16.43
CA ILE A 33 15.86 8.43 -15.94
C ILE A 33 15.13 8.14 -14.64
N ALA A 34 15.67 8.63 -13.53
CA ALA A 34 15.17 8.39 -12.18
C ALA A 34 14.27 9.55 -11.72
N LYS A 35 12.96 9.33 -11.71
CA LYS A 35 11.96 10.30 -11.24
C LYS A 35 11.40 9.89 -9.88
N PRO A 36 11.81 10.52 -8.79
CA PRO A 36 11.20 10.30 -7.47
C PRO A 36 9.80 10.93 -7.41
N ALA A 37 9.04 10.59 -6.36
CA ALA A 37 7.87 11.38 -6.00
C ALA A 37 8.29 12.78 -5.52
N GLU A 38 7.42 13.75 -5.71
CA GLU A 38 7.67 15.17 -5.40
C GLU A 38 8.03 15.36 -3.93
N GLN A 39 7.33 14.68 -3.03
CA GLN A 39 7.49 14.75 -1.59
C GLN A 39 8.85 14.22 -1.12
N THR A 40 9.55 13.42 -1.93
CA THR A 40 10.75 12.69 -1.51
C THR A 40 11.97 12.92 -2.42
N SER A 41 11.99 14.03 -3.14
CA SER A 41 13.04 14.36 -4.11
C SER A 41 14.43 14.44 -3.47
N LEU A 42 14.55 14.89 -2.21
CA LEU A 42 15.84 14.98 -1.51
C LEU A 42 16.47 13.60 -1.25
N VAL A 43 15.66 12.62 -0.88
CA VAL A 43 16.11 11.23 -0.67
C VAL A 43 16.58 10.62 -1.99
N GLY A 44 15.80 10.80 -3.07
CA GLY A 44 16.17 10.35 -4.42
C GLY A 44 17.46 11.00 -4.92
N HIS A 45 17.63 12.31 -4.70
CA HIS A 45 18.87 13.03 -5.05
C HIS A 45 20.09 12.45 -4.32
N ALA A 46 19.99 12.25 -3.00
CA ALA A 46 21.08 11.68 -2.21
C ALA A 46 21.44 10.27 -2.69
N ALA A 47 20.46 9.45 -3.04
CA ALA A 47 20.67 8.11 -3.57
C ALA A 47 21.40 8.12 -4.92
N VAL A 48 21.00 8.98 -5.86
CA VAL A 48 21.67 9.10 -7.16
C VAL A 48 23.09 9.65 -7.02
N LYS A 49 23.31 10.62 -6.13
CA LYS A 49 24.63 11.11 -5.80
C LYS A 49 25.56 10.00 -5.33
N LEU A 50 25.10 9.12 -4.44
CA LEU A 50 25.86 7.96 -3.97
C LEU A 50 26.16 6.96 -5.11
N LEU A 51 25.25 6.77 -6.05
CA LEU A 51 25.50 5.93 -7.23
C LEU A 51 26.63 6.52 -8.08
N HIS A 52 26.65 7.81 -8.32
CA HIS A 52 27.72 8.48 -9.07
C HIS A 52 29.07 8.42 -8.32
N GLU A 53 29.07 8.65 -7.02
CA GLU A 53 30.27 8.53 -6.16
C GLU A 53 30.81 7.07 -6.16
N ALA A 54 29.94 6.07 -6.29
CA ALA A 54 30.31 4.67 -6.42
C ALA A 54 30.81 4.28 -7.83
N GLY A 55 30.84 5.21 -8.79
CA GLY A 55 31.37 5.03 -10.13
C GLY A 55 30.33 4.75 -11.23
N VAL A 56 29.03 4.86 -10.94
CA VAL A 56 28.02 4.82 -12.00
C VAL A 56 28.13 6.09 -12.85
N PRO A 57 28.32 5.98 -14.19
CA PRO A 57 28.49 7.16 -15.04
C PRO A 57 27.27 8.09 -15.03
N ALA A 58 27.52 9.39 -15.04
CA ALA A 58 26.44 10.39 -14.97
C ALA A 58 25.53 10.41 -16.20
N ASP A 59 26.00 9.95 -17.35
CA ASP A 59 25.23 9.78 -18.58
C ASP A 59 24.36 8.50 -18.59
N VAL A 60 24.58 7.61 -17.65
CA VAL A 60 23.81 6.36 -17.51
C VAL A 60 22.64 6.50 -16.54
N VAL A 61 22.77 7.34 -15.50
CA VAL A 61 21.69 7.64 -14.56
C VAL A 61 21.45 9.16 -14.49
N GLN A 62 20.25 9.58 -14.87
CA GLN A 62 19.82 10.97 -14.82
C GLN A 62 18.74 11.15 -13.75
N PHE A 63 18.98 12.03 -12.80
CA PHE A 63 17.99 12.41 -11.78
C PHE A 63 17.08 13.53 -12.31
N VAL A 64 15.79 13.26 -12.45
CA VAL A 64 14.83 14.20 -13.02
C VAL A 64 13.63 14.37 -12.06
N PRO A 65 13.73 15.28 -11.08
CA PRO A 65 12.62 15.57 -10.17
C PRO A 65 11.54 16.40 -10.88
N GLY A 66 10.33 16.35 -10.36
CA GLY A 66 9.20 17.13 -10.82
C GLY A 66 7.88 16.41 -10.67
N ASP A 67 6.80 17.11 -10.94
CA ASP A 67 5.45 16.57 -10.78
C ASP A 67 5.08 15.53 -11.85
N GLY A 68 4.08 14.71 -11.52
CA GLY A 68 3.64 13.65 -12.41
C GLY A 68 2.96 14.14 -13.67
N ALA A 69 2.22 15.25 -13.58
CA ALA A 69 1.41 15.78 -14.69
C ALA A 69 2.28 16.43 -15.77
N THR A 70 3.39 17.04 -15.38
CA THR A 70 4.32 17.71 -16.31
C THR A 70 5.48 16.79 -16.68
N VAL A 71 6.35 16.49 -15.72
CA VAL A 71 7.59 15.72 -15.96
C VAL A 71 7.27 14.26 -16.28
N GLY A 72 6.40 13.62 -15.46
CA GLY A 72 6.00 12.23 -15.68
C GLY A 72 5.31 12.04 -17.04
N ALA A 73 4.40 12.93 -17.41
CA ALA A 73 3.71 12.88 -18.69
C ALA A 73 4.68 13.08 -19.88
N ALA A 74 5.59 14.05 -19.79
CA ALA A 74 6.59 14.30 -20.84
C ALA A 74 7.51 13.07 -21.05
N LEU A 75 7.98 12.47 -19.97
CA LEU A 75 8.86 11.30 -20.02
C LEU A 75 8.16 10.08 -20.63
N THR A 76 6.90 9.83 -20.26
CA THR A 76 6.15 8.66 -20.77
C THR A 76 5.69 8.82 -22.23
N ALA A 77 5.55 10.04 -22.71
CA ALA A 77 5.21 10.34 -24.10
C ALA A 77 6.44 10.30 -25.06
N ASP A 78 7.66 10.38 -24.54
CA ASP A 78 8.87 10.46 -25.37
C ASP A 78 9.15 9.13 -26.09
N ALA A 79 9.32 9.19 -27.42
CA ALA A 79 9.52 8.03 -28.28
C ALA A 79 10.85 7.26 -28.01
N ARG A 80 11.83 7.92 -27.39
CA ARG A 80 13.13 7.32 -27.03
C ARG A 80 13.05 6.40 -25.82
N VAL A 81 12.00 6.47 -25.02
CA VAL A 81 11.82 5.64 -23.82
C VAL A 81 11.46 4.21 -24.22
N ALA A 82 12.33 3.27 -23.90
CA ALA A 82 12.17 1.83 -24.19
C ALA A 82 11.32 1.11 -23.13
N GLY A 83 11.20 1.66 -21.92
CA GLY A 83 10.38 1.09 -20.86
C GLY A 83 10.20 2.02 -19.68
N VAL A 84 9.18 1.72 -18.88
CA VAL A 84 8.84 2.40 -17.64
C VAL A 84 8.72 1.37 -16.51
N ALA A 85 9.44 1.60 -15.41
CA ALA A 85 9.23 0.92 -14.13
C ALA A 85 8.52 1.90 -13.20
N PHE A 86 7.29 1.56 -12.82
CA PHE A 86 6.40 2.42 -12.05
C PHE A 86 5.93 1.73 -10.78
N THR A 87 5.91 2.45 -9.68
CA THR A 87 5.17 2.06 -8.46
C THR A 87 4.36 3.25 -7.98
N GLY A 88 3.06 3.06 -7.75
CA GLY A 88 2.15 4.11 -7.30
C GLY A 88 0.67 3.72 -7.43
N SER A 89 -0.20 4.69 -7.73
CA SER A 89 -1.64 4.41 -7.84
C SER A 89 -2.00 3.68 -9.14
N THR A 90 -3.08 2.90 -9.09
CA THR A 90 -3.62 2.19 -10.27
C THR A 90 -4.04 3.17 -11.36
N GLU A 91 -4.58 4.33 -10.98
CA GLU A 91 -4.99 5.39 -11.90
C GLU A 91 -3.81 5.92 -12.69
N THR A 92 -2.69 6.20 -12.01
CA THR A 92 -1.44 6.66 -12.66
C THR A 92 -0.85 5.58 -13.54
N ALA A 93 -0.81 4.32 -13.10
CA ALA A 93 -0.35 3.20 -13.93
C ALA A 93 -1.14 3.09 -15.24
N ARG A 94 -2.47 3.23 -15.17
CA ARG A 94 -3.34 3.24 -16.37
C ARG A 94 -3.10 4.45 -17.27
N ALA A 95 -2.81 5.62 -16.69
CA ALA A 95 -2.45 6.81 -17.46
C ALA A 95 -1.13 6.61 -18.23
N ILE A 96 -0.11 6.08 -17.55
CA ILE A 96 1.17 5.72 -18.17
C ILE A 96 0.96 4.70 -19.30
N ASN A 97 0.19 3.65 -19.05
CA ASN A 97 -0.07 2.61 -20.05
C ASN A 97 -0.72 3.19 -21.31
N ARG A 98 -1.71 4.10 -21.16
CA ARG A 98 -2.32 4.80 -22.30
C ARG A 98 -1.33 5.70 -23.04
N ALA A 99 -0.49 6.44 -22.31
CA ALA A 99 0.53 7.31 -22.92
C ALA A 99 1.53 6.50 -23.75
N LEU A 100 2.00 5.36 -23.21
CA LEU A 100 2.92 4.48 -23.94
C LEU A 100 2.26 3.84 -25.17
N ALA A 101 1.00 3.43 -25.08
CA ALA A 101 0.25 2.83 -26.19
C ALA A 101 -0.10 3.84 -27.29
N ALA A 102 -0.19 5.13 -26.97
CA ALA A 102 -0.53 6.20 -27.94
C ALA A 102 0.66 6.64 -28.82
N ARG A 103 1.86 6.10 -28.62
CA ARG A 103 3.08 6.46 -29.39
C ARG A 103 3.16 5.67 -30.69
N GLU A 104 2.49 6.15 -31.73
CA GLU A 104 2.36 5.42 -33.02
C GLU A 104 3.70 5.20 -33.73
N ASP A 105 4.62 6.17 -33.66
CA ASP A 105 5.92 6.13 -34.35
C ASP A 105 7.07 5.59 -33.49
N ALA A 106 6.78 5.01 -32.29
CA ALA A 106 7.78 4.49 -31.39
C ALA A 106 7.71 2.96 -31.27
N ALA A 107 8.83 2.34 -30.90
CA ALA A 107 8.82 0.94 -30.53
C ALA A 107 7.92 0.69 -29.31
N ILE A 108 7.28 -0.49 -29.24
CA ILE A 108 6.45 -0.87 -28.12
C ILE A 108 7.31 -0.92 -26.84
N ALA A 109 6.99 -0.02 -25.91
CA ALA A 109 7.71 0.07 -24.63
C ALA A 109 7.21 -0.96 -23.62
N VAL A 110 8.12 -1.39 -22.76
CA VAL A 110 7.77 -2.24 -21.61
C VAL A 110 7.18 -1.37 -20.50
N LEU A 111 6.07 -1.80 -19.91
CA LEU A 111 5.56 -1.25 -18.66
C LEU A 111 5.65 -2.31 -17.56
N ILE A 112 6.41 -2.02 -16.50
CA ILE A 112 6.43 -2.77 -15.25
C ILE A 112 5.72 -1.87 -14.24
N ALA A 113 4.51 -2.25 -13.83
CA ALA A 113 3.70 -1.43 -12.93
C ALA A 113 3.32 -2.21 -11.68
N GLU A 114 3.78 -1.72 -10.53
CA GLU A 114 3.33 -2.13 -9.22
C GLU A 114 2.36 -1.10 -8.66
N THR A 115 1.19 -1.54 -8.22
CA THR A 115 0.14 -0.64 -7.70
C THR A 115 -0.30 -1.06 -6.29
N GLY A 116 -1.29 -0.38 -5.76
CA GLY A 116 -1.82 -0.64 -4.43
C GLY A 116 -2.49 -2.00 -4.27
N GLY A 117 -3.04 -2.24 -3.09
CA GLY A 117 -3.68 -3.49 -2.71
C GLY A 117 -4.90 -3.27 -1.81
N GLN A 118 -5.95 -4.05 -2.04
CA GLN A 118 -7.06 -4.20 -1.08
C GLN A 118 -6.77 -5.42 -0.20
N ASN A 119 -5.62 -5.37 0.49
CA ASN A 119 -5.06 -6.53 1.17
C ASN A 119 -5.96 -6.99 2.30
N ALA A 120 -6.32 -8.26 2.25
CA ALA A 120 -7.16 -8.90 3.25
C ALA A 120 -6.33 -9.71 4.25
N LEU A 121 -6.83 -9.80 5.47
CA LEU A 121 -6.42 -10.74 6.49
C LEU A 121 -7.61 -11.61 6.84
N ILE A 122 -7.51 -12.93 6.66
CA ILE A 122 -8.61 -13.87 6.89
C ILE A 122 -8.31 -14.66 8.18
N ALA A 123 -9.24 -14.60 9.14
CA ALA A 123 -9.12 -15.32 10.39
C ALA A 123 -10.32 -16.25 10.61
N ASP A 124 -10.06 -17.52 10.83
CA ASP A 124 -11.07 -18.50 11.25
C ASP A 124 -11.19 -18.57 12.79
N SER A 125 -12.13 -19.37 13.30
CA SER A 125 -12.39 -19.52 14.73
C SER A 125 -11.22 -20.18 15.51
N SER A 126 -10.28 -20.80 14.81
CA SER A 126 -9.09 -21.40 15.43
C SER A 126 -7.95 -20.40 15.64
N ALA A 127 -8.03 -19.21 15.07
CA ALA A 127 -7.02 -18.16 15.23
C ALA A 127 -6.81 -17.80 16.70
N LEU A 128 -5.56 -17.48 17.08
CA LEU A 128 -5.27 -16.93 18.42
C LEU A 128 -5.63 -15.44 18.43
N PRO A 129 -6.68 -15.02 19.15
CA PRO A 129 -7.18 -13.63 19.05
C PRO A 129 -6.14 -12.57 19.42
N GLU A 130 -5.28 -12.85 20.40
CA GLU A 130 -4.24 -11.95 20.89
C GLU A 130 -3.19 -11.67 19.79
N GLN A 131 -2.76 -12.71 19.08
CA GLN A 131 -1.83 -12.59 17.96
C GLN A 131 -2.50 -11.92 16.76
N LEU A 132 -3.72 -12.34 16.44
CA LEU A 132 -4.51 -11.75 15.35
C LEU A 132 -4.65 -10.24 15.49
N VAL A 133 -5.03 -9.76 16.68
CA VAL A 133 -5.21 -8.32 16.94
C VAL A 133 -3.89 -7.58 16.85
N LYS A 134 -2.82 -8.12 17.44
CA LYS A 134 -1.47 -7.55 17.35
C LYS A 134 -1.02 -7.41 15.88
N ASP A 135 -1.17 -8.46 15.10
CA ASP A 135 -0.73 -8.50 13.71
C ASP A 135 -1.61 -7.62 12.82
N ALA A 136 -2.92 -7.58 13.07
CA ALA A 136 -3.84 -6.70 12.35
C ALA A 136 -3.51 -5.21 12.58
N ILE A 137 -3.25 -4.80 13.82
CA ILE A 137 -2.84 -3.43 14.16
C ILE A 137 -1.49 -3.10 13.52
N ALA A 138 -0.49 -3.96 13.66
CA ALA A 138 0.83 -3.74 13.07
C ALA A 138 0.73 -3.62 11.53
N SER A 139 -0.05 -4.49 10.89
CA SER A 139 -0.23 -4.45 9.45
C SER A 139 -1.02 -3.22 8.97
N ALA A 140 -2.09 -2.84 9.67
CA ALA A 140 -2.98 -1.77 9.24
C ALA A 140 -2.44 -0.37 9.56
N PHE A 141 -1.70 -0.19 10.67
CA PHE A 141 -1.40 1.14 11.21
C PHE A 141 0.08 1.53 11.22
N THR A 142 1.02 0.59 11.12
CA THR A 142 2.45 0.93 10.97
C THR A 142 2.65 1.81 9.73
N SER A 143 3.49 2.84 9.83
CA SER A 143 3.68 3.88 8.79
C SER A 143 2.38 4.62 8.45
N ALA A 144 1.48 4.80 9.42
CA ALA A 144 0.15 5.37 9.24
C ALA A 144 -0.67 4.64 8.14
N GLY A 145 -0.52 3.32 8.02
CA GLY A 145 -1.18 2.52 6.97
C GLY A 145 -0.73 2.83 5.54
N GLN A 146 0.35 3.61 5.37
CA GLN A 146 0.83 4.08 4.07
C GLN A 146 1.82 3.09 3.42
N ARG A 147 1.46 1.81 3.42
CA ARG A 147 2.18 0.74 2.71
C ARG A 147 1.24 0.04 1.74
N CYS A 148 1.72 -0.26 0.54
CA CYS A 148 0.96 -1.04 -0.45
C CYS A 148 0.55 -2.43 0.09
N SER A 149 1.32 -2.98 1.04
CA SER A 149 1.07 -4.26 1.70
C SER A 149 0.25 -4.16 3.00
N ALA A 150 -0.15 -2.95 3.45
CA ALA A 150 -0.92 -2.80 4.69
C ALA A 150 -2.27 -3.53 4.60
N ALA A 151 -2.69 -4.16 5.71
CA ALA A 151 -4.02 -4.75 5.79
C ALA A 151 -5.10 -3.66 5.73
N ARG A 152 -6.02 -3.81 4.79
CA ARG A 152 -7.19 -2.92 4.60
C ARG A 152 -8.46 -3.53 5.13
N VAL A 153 -8.53 -4.86 5.07
CA VAL A 153 -9.73 -5.63 5.44
C VAL A 153 -9.34 -6.82 6.31
N LEU A 154 -10.00 -6.94 7.45
CA LEU A 154 -9.96 -8.12 8.30
C LEU A 154 -11.27 -8.90 8.15
N PHE A 155 -11.22 -10.05 7.50
CA PHE A 155 -12.30 -11.02 7.54
C PHE A 155 -12.17 -11.88 8.79
N VAL A 156 -13.15 -11.83 9.68
CA VAL A 156 -13.13 -12.58 10.93
C VAL A 156 -14.35 -13.50 11.02
N GLN A 157 -14.13 -14.77 11.34
CA GLN A 157 -15.23 -15.72 11.49
C GLN A 157 -16.14 -15.31 12.64
N ASP A 158 -17.44 -15.43 12.43
CA ASP A 158 -18.48 -14.88 13.31
C ASP A 158 -18.37 -15.35 14.77
N ASP A 159 -17.94 -16.62 14.95
CA ASP A 159 -17.78 -17.24 16.28
C ASP A 159 -16.80 -16.49 17.22
N ILE A 160 -15.80 -15.81 16.66
CA ILE A 160 -14.80 -15.06 17.43
C ILE A 160 -14.86 -13.55 17.21
N ALA A 161 -15.75 -13.08 16.33
CA ALA A 161 -15.74 -11.70 15.84
C ALA A 161 -15.96 -10.68 16.98
N ASP A 162 -16.91 -10.90 17.88
CA ASP A 162 -17.18 -9.97 18.99
C ASP A 162 -15.97 -9.84 19.93
N LYS A 163 -15.32 -10.97 20.25
CA LYS A 163 -14.12 -10.99 21.08
C LYS A 163 -12.99 -10.24 20.39
N VAL A 164 -12.75 -10.53 19.10
CA VAL A 164 -11.67 -9.90 18.32
C VAL A 164 -11.91 -8.39 18.22
N MET A 165 -13.12 -7.93 17.92
CA MET A 165 -13.40 -6.49 17.84
C MET A 165 -13.28 -5.76 19.17
N THR A 166 -13.69 -6.39 20.27
CA THR A 166 -13.48 -5.85 21.61
C THR A 166 -12.00 -5.69 21.92
N MET A 167 -11.20 -6.71 21.63
CA MET A 167 -9.74 -6.67 21.83
C MET A 167 -9.07 -5.66 20.88
N LEU A 168 -9.51 -5.58 19.62
CA LEU A 168 -9.02 -4.59 18.65
C LEU A 168 -9.25 -3.17 19.15
N ALA A 169 -10.46 -2.86 19.62
CA ALA A 169 -10.78 -1.54 20.17
C ALA A 169 -9.91 -1.21 21.39
N GLY A 170 -9.73 -2.16 22.32
CA GLY A 170 -8.85 -1.99 23.48
C GLY A 170 -7.39 -1.76 23.10
N ALA A 171 -6.87 -2.55 22.18
CA ALA A 171 -5.49 -2.40 21.73
C ALA A 171 -5.27 -1.11 20.91
N MET A 172 -6.26 -0.67 20.13
CA MET A 172 -6.21 0.64 19.45
C MET A 172 -6.18 1.81 20.44
N ALA A 173 -6.85 1.70 21.58
CA ALA A 173 -6.86 2.76 22.60
C ALA A 173 -5.47 3.01 23.23
N GLU A 174 -4.56 2.04 23.16
CA GLU A 174 -3.19 2.17 23.66
C GLU A 174 -2.23 2.83 22.64
N LEU A 175 -2.65 2.98 21.36
CA LEU A 175 -1.79 3.55 20.31
C LEU A 175 -1.57 5.05 20.54
N LYS A 176 -0.32 5.47 20.36
CA LYS A 176 0.11 6.86 20.43
C LYS A 176 0.37 7.42 19.04
N VAL A 177 -0.39 8.46 18.70
CA VAL A 177 -0.19 9.23 17.46
C VAL A 177 0.62 10.47 17.76
N GLY A 178 1.70 10.71 16.99
CA GLY A 178 2.55 11.87 17.22
C GLY A 178 3.82 11.89 16.38
N ASP A 179 4.84 12.59 16.87
CA ASP A 179 6.13 12.73 16.20
C ASP A 179 6.82 11.36 16.01
N PRO A 180 7.04 10.92 14.76
CA PRO A 180 7.68 9.63 14.47
C PRO A 180 9.18 9.57 14.84
N GLY A 181 9.79 10.69 15.17
CA GLY A 181 11.15 10.74 15.73
C GLY A 181 11.24 10.23 17.17
N LEU A 182 10.12 10.05 17.85
CA LEU A 182 10.06 9.57 19.23
C LEU A 182 9.75 8.07 19.26
N LEU A 183 10.54 7.29 20.00
CA LEU A 183 10.33 5.84 20.16
C LEU A 183 8.99 5.46 20.79
N ALA A 184 8.35 6.40 21.48
CA ALA A 184 7.04 6.19 22.10
C ALA A 184 5.86 6.38 21.12
N THR A 185 6.10 6.81 19.88
CA THR A 185 5.09 7.03 18.86
C THR A 185 4.85 5.75 18.07
N ASP A 186 3.61 5.30 17.99
CA ASP A 186 3.20 4.13 17.21
C ASP A 186 2.79 4.52 15.77
N VAL A 187 2.14 5.68 15.62
CA VAL A 187 1.60 6.14 14.33
C VAL A 187 1.98 7.59 14.10
N GLY A 188 2.68 7.86 13.01
CA GLY A 188 3.07 9.20 12.56
C GLY A 188 2.01 9.88 11.68
N PRO A 189 2.35 11.01 11.03
CA PRO A 189 1.45 11.72 10.12
C PRO A 189 1.26 10.97 8.79
N VAL A 190 0.22 11.33 8.06
CA VAL A 190 0.10 11.01 6.63
C VAL A 190 0.92 11.99 5.81
N ILE A 191 1.19 11.64 4.56
CA ILE A 191 2.23 12.30 3.75
C ILE A 191 1.97 13.80 3.52
N ASP A 192 0.72 14.18 3.25
CA ASP A 192 0.34 15.55 2.90
C ASP A 192 -1.14 15.83 3.22
N ALA A 193 -1.57 17.07 2.95
CA ALA A 193 -2.93 17.51 3.17
C ALA A 193 -3.95 16.81 2.26
N ASP A 194 -3.57 16.50 1.03
CA ASP A 194 -4.45 15.83 0.06
C ASP A 194 -4.77 14.40 0.54
N ALA A 195 -3.78 13.70 1.08
CA ALA A 195 -3.98 12.38 1.69
C ALA A 195 -4.90 12.47 2.92
N LEU A 196 -4.72 13.49 3.77
CA LEU A 196 -5.57 13.72 4.93
C LEU A 196 -7.03 13.98 4.51
N GLU A 197 -7.26 14.85 3.52
CA GLU A 197 -8.61 15.15 3.01
C GLU A 197 -9.32 13.89 2.48
N LEU A 198 -8.61 13.05 1.71
CA LEU A 198 -9.15 11.79 1.21
C LEU A 198 -9.55 10.84 2.34
N LEU A 199 -8.75 10.77 3.41
CA LEU A 199 -9.02 9.93 4.57
C LEU A 199 -10.20 10.48 5.39
N ASP A 200 -10.28 11.79 5.58
CA ASP A 200 -11.40 12.44 6.27
C ASP A 200 -12.73 12.23 5.51
N ALA A 201 -12.71 12.38 4.19
CA ALA A 201 -13.88 12.10 3.35
C ALA A 201 -14.31 10.62 3.45
N HIS A 202 -13.35 9.69 3.47
CA HIS A 202 -13.64 8.27 3.67
C HIS A 202 -14.23 8.02 5.06
N ALA A 203 -13.63 8.57 6.11
CA ALA A 203 -14.13 8.43 7.49
C ALA A 203 -15.56 8.95 7.64
N GLN A 204 -15.85 10.15 7.12
CA GLN A 204 -17.20 10.71 7.12
C GLN A 204 -18.22 9.82 6.40
N ARG A 205 -17.80 9.14 5.32
CA ARG A 205 -18.65 8.17 4.63
C ARG A 205 -18.90 6.93 5.50
N MET A 206 -17.84 6.38 6.10
CA MET A 206 -17.93 5.19 6.96
C MET A 206 -18.75 5.46 8.23
N ASP A 207 -18.67 6.65 8.80
CA ASP A 207 -19.48 7.04 9.96
C ASP A 207 -21.01 6.99 9.67
N ARG A 208 -21.40 7.09 8.40
CA ARG A 208 -22.81 6.98 7.96
C ARG A 208 -23.19 5.56 7.48
N GLU A 209 -22.25 4.82 6.90
CA GLU A 209 -22.52 3.58 6.15
C GLU A 209 -22.06 2.30 6.86
N ALA A 210 -21.29 2.43 7.94
CA ALA A 210 -20.66 1.30 8.62
C ALA A 210 -20.83 1.40 10.14
N ARG A 211 -20.63 0.29 10.84
CA ARG A 211 -20.58 0.30 12.30
C ARG A 211 -19.20 0.71 12.77
N HIS A 212 -19.11 1.80 13.50
CA HIS A 212 -17.88 2.24 14.13
C HIS A 212 -17.42 1.23 15.21
N ILE A 213 -16.13 0.85 15.17
CA ILE A 213 -15.50 -0.02 16.18
C ILE A 213 -14.65 0.81 17.13
N ALA A 214 -13.67 1.55 16.60
CA ALA A 214 -12.78 2.37 17.41
C ALA A 214 -12.16 3.51 16.60
N THR A 215 -11.81 4.59 17.31
CA THR A 215 -10.98 5.69 16.80
C THR A 215 -9.92 6.01 17.86
N VAL A 216 -8.66 6.10 17.45
CA VAL A 216 -7.55 6.50 18.34
C VAL A 216 -7.66 7.99 18.63
N ALA A 217 -7.54 8.38 19.89
CA ALA A 217 -7.56 9.79 20.25
C ALA A 217 -6.28 10.50 19.76
N LEU A 218 -6.44 11.67 19.15
CA LEU A 218 -5.32 12.54 18.83
C LEU A 218 -5.01 13.43 20.05
N GLY A 219 -3.74 13.41 20.48
CA GLY A 219 -3.24 14.29 21.54
C GLY A 219 -2.75 15.63 20.99
N GLU A 220 -2.27 16.50 21.90
CA GLU A 220 -1.73 17.83 21.55
C GLU A 220 -0.57 17.76 20.55
N ALA A 221 0.23 16.68 20.56
CA ALA A 221 1.32 16.46 19.62
C ALA A 221 0.85 16.41 18.16
N ALA A 222 -0.42 16.08 17.92
CA ALA A 222 -1.04 16.03 16.60
C ALA A 222 -1.74 17.33 16.18
N ALA A 223 -1.66 18.41 17.00
CA ALA A 223 -2.30 19.70 16.69
C ALA A 223 -1.70 20.39 15.46
N HIS A 224 -0.46 20.07 15.11
CA HIS A 224 0.25 20.63 13.96
C HIS A 224 0.75 19.50 13.07
N GLY A 225 0.39 19.54 11.79
CA GLY A 225 0.78 18.53 10.79
C GLY A 225 -0.43 17.79 10.21
N THR A 226 -0.14 16.79 9.41
CA THR A 226 -1.14 16.00 8.67
C THR A 226 -1.47 14.70 9.40
N PHE A 227 -1.94 14.80 10.64
CA PHE A 227 -2.28 13.62 11.45
C PHE A 227 -3.72 13.18 11.23
N PHE A 228 -3.90 11.90 10.95
CA PHE A 228 -5.20 11.24 10.87
C PHE A 228 -5.34 10.23 12.01
N ALA A 229 -6.45 10.29 12.72
CA ALA A 229 -6.76 9.35 13.79
C ALA A 229 -6.98 7.93 13.23
N PRO A 230 -6.17 6.92 13.58
CA PRO A 230 -6.41 5.55 13.17
C PRO A 230 -7.81 5.08 13.53
N ARG A 231 -8.51 4.42 12.61
CA ARG A 231 -9.92 4.03 12.78
C ARG A 231 -10.16 2.59 12.35
N ALA A 232 -11.18 1.98 12.97
CA ALA A 232 -11.68 0.68 12.57
C ALA A 232 -13.22 0.73 12.43
N TYR A 233 -13.72 0.11 11.34
CA TYR A 233 -15.15 0.03 11.01
C TYR A 233 -15.54 -1.40 10.67
N GLU A 234 -16.73 -1.82 11.07
CA GLU A 234 -17.33 -3.07 10.60
C GLU A 234 -18.23 -2.80 9.41
N LEU A 235 -17.95 -3.53 8.31
CA LEU A 235 -18.69 -3.48 7.06
C LEU A 235 -19.58 -4.71 6.89
N GLN A 236 -20.63 -4.57 6.09
CA GLN A 236 -21.48 -5.68 5.68
C GLN A 236 -20.89 -6.46 4.51
N SER A 237 -20.12 -5.80 3.65
CA SER A 237 -19.57 -6.40 2.43
C SER A 237 -18.34 -5.62 1.95
N LEU A 238 -17.41 -6.33 1.31
CA LEU A 238 -16.25 -5.73 0.66
C LEU A 238 -16.63 -4.76 -0.46
N SER A 239 -17.80 -4.91 -1.07
CA SER A 239 -18.31 -4.02 -2.11
C SER A 239 -18.56 -2.57 -1.66
N GLN A 240 -18.59 -2.31 -0.33
CA GLN A 240 -18.62 -0.95 0.22
C GLN A 240 -17.27 -0.22 0.02
N LEU A 241 -16.19 -0.93 -0.30
CA LEU A 241 -14.88 -0.36 -0.59
C LEU A 241 -14.64 -0.34 -2.10
N GLN A 242 -14.84 0.83 -2.71
CA GLN A 242 -14.71 1.01 -4.16
C GLN A 242 -13.26 1.06 -4.64
N ARG A 243 -12.33 1.44 -3.75
CA ARG A 243 -10.89 1.56 -4.00
C ARG A 243 -10.08 1.36 -2.73
N GLU A 244 -8.78 1.22 -2.87
CA GLU A 244 -7.85 1.22 -1.73
C GLU A 244 -7.96 2.53 -0.93
N VAL A 245 -8.00 2.39 0.40
CA VAL A 245 -7.93 3.52 1.34
C VAL A 245 -6.52 3.55 1.92
N PHE A 246 -5.68 4.42 1.37
CA PHE A 246 -4.25 4.46 1.66
C PHE A 246 -3.94 5.28 2.91
N GLY A 247 -4.19 4.69 4.08
CA GLY A 247 -4.04 5.33 5.37
C GLY A 247 -4.42 4.40 6.52
N PRO A 248 -4.42 4.88 7.78
CA PRO A 248 -4.61 4.04 8.95
C PRO A 248 -6.11 3.78 9.22
N VAL A 249 -6.75 3.08 8.29
CA VAL A 249 -8.16 2.65 8.41
C VAL A 249 -8.25 1.15 8.18
N LEU A 250 -8.77 0.43 9.17
CA LEU A 250 -9.02 -1.00 9.09
C LEU A 250 -10.53 -1.27 8.98
N HIS A 251 -10.91 -2.10 8.01
CA HIS A 251 -12.29 -2.53 7.83
C HIS A 251 -12.44 -3.99 8.28
N VAL A 252 -13.46 -4.30 9.06
CA VAL A 252 -13.74 -5.64 9.56
C VAL A 252 -15.00 -6.16 8.89
N ILE A 253 -14.96 -7.39 8.38
CA ILE A 253 -16.11 -8.07 7.78
C ILE A 253 -16.26 -9.42 8.45
N ARG A 254 -17.46 -9.71 8.97
CA ARG A 254 -17.78 -11.03 9.51
C ARG A 254 -18.10 -12.02 8.41
N TRP A 255 -17.76 -13.28 8.65
CA TRP A 255 -18.13 -14.37 7.77
C TRP A 255 -18.50 -15.63 8.56
N LYS A 256 -19.40 -16.46 8.02
CA LYS A 256 -19.85 -17.70 8.67
C LYS A 256 -18.96 -18.87 8.26
N ALA A 257 -18.80 -19.85 9.12
CA ALA A 257 -17.91 -21.02 8.91
C ALA A 257 -18.09 -21.73 7.57
N ASP A 258 -19.27 -21.74 7.01
CA ASP A 258 -19.59 -22.33 5.70
C ASP A 258 -19.32 -21.40 4.50
N GLN A 259 -18.86 -20.16 4.74
CA GLN A 259 -18.70 -19.12 3.71
C GLN A 259 -17.25 -18.84 3.31
N LEU A 260 -16.29 -19.69 3.67
CA LEU A 260 -14.87 -19.46 3.34
C LEU A 260 -14.63 -19.27 1.84
N ASP A 261 -15.28 -20.07 1.01
CA ASP A 261 -15.13 -19.93 -0.46
C ASP A 261 -15.71 -18.62 -0.98
N ALA A 262 -16.77 -18.11 -0.37
CA ALA A 262 -17.32 -16.80 -0.72
C ALA A 262 -16.38 -15.66 -0.31
N VAL A 263 -15.68 -15.77 0.83
CA VAL A 263 -14.64 -14.82 1.25
C VAL A 263 -13.49 -14.80 0.25
N ILE A 264 -12.97 -15.98 -0.13
CA ILE A 264 -11.90 -16.10 -1.14
C ILE A 264 -12.34 -15.49 -2.47
N ALA A 265 -13.58 -15.76 -2.90
CA ALA A 265 -14.12 -15.21 -4.14
C ALA A 265 -14.23 -13.67 -4.07
N GLN A 266 -14.67 -13.09 -2.95
CA GLN A 266 -14.72 -11.64 -2.75
C GLN A 266 -13.33 -11.01 -2.83
N VAL A 267 -12.31 -11.59 -2.18
CA VAL A 267 -10.92 -11.12 -2.24
C VAL A 267 -10.43 -11.12 -3.69
N ASN A 268 -10.60 -12.22 -4.41
CA ASN A 268 -10.17 -12.35 -5.80
C ASN A 268 -10.90 -11.38 -6.75
N ALA A 269 -12.17 -11.06 -6.46
CA ALA A 269 -12.98 -10.17 -7.28
C ALA A 269 -12.58 -8.68 -7.17
N THR A 270 -11.76 -8.30 -6.19
CA THR A 270 -11.27 -6.92 -6.06
C THR A 270 -10.37 -6.49 -7.21
N GLY A 271 -9.77 -7.43 -7.94
CA GLY A 271 -8.80 -7.18 -8.99
C GLY A 271 -7.41 -6.79 -8.47
N TYR A 272 -7.23 -6.70 -7.15
CA TYR A 272 -5.93 -6.57 -6.50
C TYR A 272 -5.35 -7.94 -6.16
N GLY A 273 -4.03 -8.02 -5.97
CA GLY A 273 -3.39 -9.31 -5.68
C GLY A 273 -1.98 -9.16 -5.11
N LEU A 274 -1.73 -8.18 -4.25
CA LEU A 274 -0.40 -7.95 -3.71
C LEU A 274 -0.10 -8.90 -2.54
N THR A 275 -0.85 -8.79 -1.43
CA THR A 275 -0.65 -9.59 -0.23
C THR A 275 -1.95 -10.08 0.39
N LEU A 276 -1.84 -11.18 1.15
CA LEU A 276 -2.92 -11.71 1.99
C LEU A 276 -2.34 -12.25 3.29
N GLY A 277 -3.02 -12.01 4.41
CA GLY A 277 -2.75 -12.66 5.68
C GLY A 277 -3.76 -13.76 5.98
N VAL A 278 -3.32 -14.82 6.64
CA VAL A 278 -4.18 -15.90 7.14
C VAL A 278 -3.85 -16.17 8.60
N HIS A 279 -4.86 -16.11 9.46
CA HIS A 279 -4.76 -16.57 10.85
C HIS A 279 -5.66 -17.78 11.06
N SER A 280 -5.04 -18.94 11.14
CA SER A 280 -5.68 -20.24 11.36
C SER A 280 -4.69 -21.22 11.97
N ARG A 281 -5.17 -22.12 12.81
CA ARG A 281 -4.41 -23.26 13.33
C ARG A 281 -4.84 -24.59 12.68
N ILE A 282 -5.60 -24.51 11.58
CA ILE A 282 -6.08 -25.63 10.80
C ILE A 282 -5.39 -25.62 9.45
N ASP A 283 -4.49 -26.56 9.21
CA ASP A 283 -3.66 -26.63 8.01
C ASP A 283 -4.51 -26.73 6.74
N GLU A 284 -5.60 -27.49 6.74
CA GLU A 284 -6.51 -27.61 5.60
C GLU A 284 -7.19 -26.28 5.24
N THR A 285 -7.49 -25.45 6.24
CA THR A 285 -8.02 -24.09 6.01
C THR A 285 -6.96 -23.22 5.34
N VAL A 286 -5.72 -23.25 5.84
CA VAL A 286 -4.60 -22.52 5.26
C VAL A 286 -4.36 -22.94 3.82
N GLU A 287 -4.24 -24.23 3.54
CA GLU A 287 -4.03 -24.77 2.21
C GLU A 287 -5.17 -24.40 1.25
N ARG A 288 -6.42 -24.48 1.72
CA ARG A 288 -7.60 -24.10 0.93
C ARG A 288 -7.58 -22.63 0.53
N ILE A 289 -7.16 -21.73 1.44
CA ILE A 289 -7.04 -20.32 1.14
C ILE A 289 -5.88 -20.10 0.17
N VAL A 290 -4.66 -20.55 0.52
CA VAL A 290 -3.44 -20.31 -0.24
C VAL A 290 -3.53 -20.83 -1.68
N SER A 291 -4.14 -21.99 -1.88
CA SER A 291 -4.29 -22.59 -3.22
C SER A 291 -5.29 -21.89 -4.13
N ARG A 292 -6.16 -21.00 -3.60
CA ARG A 292 -7.26 -20.39 -4.35
C ARG A 292 -7.20 -18.87 -4.45
N VAL A 293 -6.47 -18.20 -3.55
CA VAL A 293 -6.30 -16.76 -3.64
C VAL A 293 -5.32 -16.38 -4.75
N LYS A 294 -5.60 -15.27 -5.43
CA LYS A 294 -4.78 -14.73 -6.52
C LYS A 294 -3.94 -13.57 -6.00
N VAL A 295 -2.92 -13.88 -5.19
CA VAL A 295 -2.03 -12.89 -4.59
C VAL A 295 -0.57 -13.30 -4.73
N GLY A 296 0.33 -12.32 -4.73
CA GLY A 296 1.78 -12.54 -4.85
C GLY A 296 2.40 -13.13 -3.59
N ASN A 297 1.95 -12.70 -2.40
CA ASN A 297 2.47 -13.17 -1.11
C ASN A 297 1.34 -13.52 -0.14
N VAL A 298 1.51 -14.63 0.58
CA VAL A 298 0.61 -15.03 1.67
C VAL A 298 1.42 -15.16 2.97
N TYR A 299 0.93 -14.54 4.02
CA TYR A 299 1.50 -14.60 5.37
C TYR A 299 0.59 -15.41 6.28
N VAL A 300 1.14 -16.43 6.92
CA VAL A 300 0.37 -17.33 7.79
C VAL A 300 0.76 -17.11 9.24
N ASN A 301 -0.23 -16.77 10.09
CA ASN A 301 -0.07 -16.48 11.52
C ASN A 301 1.00 -15.42 11.82
N ARG A 302 1.05 -14.39 10.99
CA ARG A 302 1.93 -13.21 11.13
C ARG A 302 1.39 -12.02 10.32
N ASN A 303 1.94 -10.81 10.59
CA ASN A 303 1.68 -9.59 9.80
C ASN A 303 2.58 -9.50 8.56
#